data_3ad9ebce12f35a5f40310312504ba80f
#
_entry.id   3ad9ebce12f35a5f40310312504ba80f
#
_cell.length_a   1.000
_cell.length_b   1.000
_cell.length_c   1.000
_cell.angle_alpha   90.00
_cell.angle_beta   90.00
_cell.angle_gamma   90.00
#
_symmetry.space_group_name_H-M   'P 1'
#
loop_
_entity.id
_entity.type
_entity.pdbx_description
1 polymer ?
#
loop_
_entity_poly.entity_id
_entity_poly.type
_entity_poly.pdbx_seq_one_letter_code
_entity_poly.pdbx_strand_id
1 'polypeptide(L)'
;VRLADDGEVLVRSSDVFEQYWNDPAATAAVKGADGWLRTGDIGEWKDGGLRLIDRARDFIVTAGGKTISPSFIENLLRASPYVAEAVVFGHGRKYLCAVVEIDYDTVADWARSRDVAYTGFTSLAQNVQVEKLIRAEIDKANVDLARVEQIKSFRILPKALDPEEEGEPVTPTRKVKRKLMYERFKPLVDGMYDDAEDRLIAGAAGA
;
A
#
# COMPACT_ATOMS: atom_id res chain seq x y z
N VAL A 1 -2.79 18.15 -21.28
CA VAL A 1 -2.98 17.71 -19.89
C VAL A 1 -3.26 18.93 -19.02
N ARG A 2 -4.16 18.82 -18.05
CA ARG A 2 -4.41 19.81 -16.98
C ARG A 2 -4.73 19.11 -15.67
N LEU A 3 -4.64 19.83 -14.57
CA LEU A 3 -5.15 19.37 -13.27
C LEU A 3 -6.52 20.00 -13.03
N ALA A 4 -7.44 19.22 -12.46
CA ALA A 4 -8.69 19.72 -11.89
C ALA A 4 -8.42 20.36 -10.52
N ASP A 5 -9.44 21.02 -9.94
CA ASP A 5 -9.31 21.71 -8.65
C ASP A 5 -8.98 20.75 -7.49
N ASP A 6 -9.37 19.48 -7.61
CA ASP A 6 -9.06 18.39 -6.67
C ASP A 6 -7.70 17.73 -6.93
N GLY A 7 -6.93 18.21 -7.91
CA GLY A 7 -5.64 17.67 -8.32
C GLY A 7 -5.73 16.48 -9.28
N GLU A 8 -6.93 16.07 -9.72
CA GLU A 8 -7.05 14.99 -10.69
C GLU A 8 -6.46 15.38 -12.04
N VAL A 9 -5.68 14.48 -12.62
CA VAL A 9 -5.08 14.66 -13.95
C VAL A 9 -6.15 14.45 -15.01
N LEU A 10 -6.36 15.46 -15.82
CA LEU A 10 -7.26 15.42 -16.97
C LEU A 10 -6.46 15.41 -18.26
N VAL A 11 -6.87 14.55 -19.20
CA VAL A 11 -6.21 14.41 -20.49
C VAL A 11 -7.20 14.65 -21.63
N ARG A 12 -6.78 15.40 -22.65
CA ARG A 12 -7.53 15.56 -23.91
C ARG A 12 -6.55 15.56 -25.06
N SER A 13 -6.68 14.62 -25.98
CA SER A 13 -5.93 14.54 -27.24
C SER A 13 -6.69 13.65 -28.23
N SER A 14 -6.18 13.56 -29.46
CA SER A 14 -6.69 12.63 -30.48
C SER A 14 -6.45 11.16 -30.12
N ASP A 15 -5.53 10.87 -29.20
CA ASP A 15 -5.12 9.52 -28.80
C ASP A 15 -5.95 8.98 -27.63
N VAL A 16 -6.82 9.84 -27.04
CA VAL A 16 -7.77 9.40 -26.01
C VAL A 16 -8.88 8.60 -26.68
N PHE A 17 -9.15 7.40 -26.13
CA PHE A 17 -10.21 6.53 -26.62
C PHE A 17 -11.57 7.24 -26.73
N GLU A 18 -12.40 6.84 -27.68
CA GLU A 18 -13.71 7.46 -27.87
C GLU A 18 -14.69 7.05 -26.79
N GLN A 19 -14.78 5.72 -26.53
CA GLN A 19 -15.72 5.13 -25.58
C GLN A 19 -15.28 3.74 -25.12
N TYR A 20 -15.78 3.31 -23.98
CA TYR A 20 -15.72 1.90 -23.58
C TYR A 20 -16.67 1.06 -24.42
N TRP A 21 -16.25 -0.15 -24.77
CA TRP A 21 -17.06 -1.06 -25.59
C TRP A 21 -18.38 -1.42 -24.89
N ASN A 22 -19.50 -1.14 -25.56
CA ASN A 22 -20.84 -1.38 -25.04
C ASN A 22 -21.15 -0.84 -23.64
N ASP A 23 -20.41 0.18 -23.18
CA ASP A 23 -20.64 0.77 -21.87
C ASP A 23 -20.62 2.31 -21.94
N PRO A 24 -21.73 2.91 -22.43
CA PRO A 24 -21.85 4.36 -22.50
C PRO A 24 -21.90 5.02 -21.10
N ALA A 25 -22.39 4.31 -20.09
CA ALA A 25 -22.46 4.84 -18.72
C ALA A 25 -21.06 4.98 -18.12
N ALA A 26 -20.20 3.95 -18.23
CA ALA A 26 -18.80 4.05 -17.81
C ALA A 26 -18.04 5.10 -18.61
N THR A 27 -18.34 5.24 -19.92
CA THR A 27 -17.73 6.29 -20.73
C THR A 27 -18.09 7.69 -20.22
N ALA A 28 -19.38 7.94 -19.98
CA ALA A 28 -19.84 9.24 -19.48
C ALA A 28 -19.31 9.56 -18.07
N ALA A 29 -19.04 8.54 -17.26
CA ALA A 29 -18.46 8.72 -15.92
C ALA A 29 -17.03 9.25 -15.94
N VAL A 30 -16.24 8.95 -17.00
CA VAL A 30 -14.84 9.33 -17.09
C VAL A 30 -14.53 10.37 -18.15
N LYS A 31 -15.40 10.55 -19.13
CA LYS A 31 -15.19 11.49 -20.25
C LYS A 31 -16.33 12.48 -20.34
N GLY A 32 -16.03 13.74 -20.04
CA GLY A 32 -16.99 14.81 -20.13
C GLY A 32 -17.36 15.16 -21.58
N ALA A 33 -18.50 15.85 -21.76
CA ALA A 33 -18.95 16.36 -23.07
C ALA A 33 -17.94 17.33 -23.70
N ASP A 34 -17.06 17.94 -22.91
CA ASP A 34 -15.95 18.80 -23.32
C ASP A 34 -14.72 18.04 -23.84
N GLY A 35 -14.80 16.70 -23.88
CA GLY A 35 -13.76 15.81 -24.37
C GLY A 35 -12.58 15.57 -23.43
N TRP A 36 -12.62 16.08 -22.18
CA TRP A 36 -11.61 15.77 -21.17
C TRP A 36 -11.89 14.42 -20.53
N LEU A 37 -10.84 13.57 -20.52
CA LEU A 37 -10.83 12.29 -19.82
C LEU A 37 -10.33 12.52 -18.38
N ARG A 38 -11.12 12.08 -17.42
CA ARG A 38 -10.74 11.94 -16.01
C ARG A 38 -9.92 10.66 -15.85
N THR A 39 -8.63 10.78 -15.50
CA THR A 39 -7.75 9.60 -15.43
C THR A 39 -7.94 8.80 -14.15
N GLY A 40 -8.47 9.43 -13.11
CA GLY A 40 -8.52 8.90 -11.75
C GLY A 40 -7.17 8.96 -11.04
N ASP A 41 -6.15 9.58 -11.66
CA ASP A 41 -4.84 9.76 -11.06
C ASP A 41 -4.73 11.21 -10.53
N ILE A 42 -4.19 11.37 -9.34
CA ILE A 42 -3.88 12.67 -8.72
C ILE A 42 -2.43 13.02 -9.04
N GLY A 43 -2.20 14.28 -9.39
CA GLY A 43 -0.86 14.77 -9.69
C GLY A 43 -0.64 16.21 -9.26
N GLU A 44 0.59 16.66 -9.39
CA GLU A 44 0.98 18.05 -9.18
C GLU A 44 1.98 18.48 -10.25
N TRP A 45 2.03 19.77 -10.53
CA TRP A 45 3.11 20.36 -11.34
C TRP A 45 4.31 20.60 -10.44
N LYS A 46 5.45 19.99 -10.78
CA LYS A 46 6.71 20.13 -10.05
C LYS A 46 7.89 20.18 -11.01
N ASP A 47 8.75 21.16 -10.83
CA ASP A 47 9.99 21.36 -11.61
C ASP A 47 9.75 21.36 -13.14
N GLY A 48 8.60 21.92 -13.58
CA GLY A 48 8.20 21.99 -14.99
C GLY A 48 7.63 20.69 -15.56
N GLY A 49 7.49 19.64 -14.76
CA GLY A 49 6.90 18.35 -15.12
C GLY A 49 5.64 18.01 -14.32
N LEU A 50 4.83 17.10 -14.87
CA LEU A 50 3.71 16.50 -14.15
C LEU A 50 4.23 15.34 -13.29
N ARG A 51 4.09 15.45 -11.98
CA ARG A 51 4.34 14.36 -11.04
C ARG A 51 3.02 13.70 -10.65
N LEU A 52 2.88 12.40 -10.93
CA LEU A 52 1.78 11.61 -10.43
C LEU A 52 2.04 11.25 -8.96
N ILE A 53 1.01 11.36 -8.13
CA ILE A 53 1.07 11.11 -6.68
C ILE A 53 0.47 9.76 -6.37
N ASP A 54 -0.82 9.56 -6.71
CA ASP A 54 -1.53 8.31 -6.45
C ASP A 54 -2.86 8.29 -7.24
N ARG A 55 -3.59 7.17 -7.16
CA ARG A 55 -4.97 7.09 -7.64
C ARG A 55 -5.92 7.77 -6.67
N ALA A 56 -6.86 8.57 -7.17
CA ALA A 56 -7.85 9.28 -6.35
C ALA A 56 -8.61 8.34 -5.37
N ARG A 57 -8.97 7.15 -5.85
CA ARG A 57 -9.71 6.13 -5.07
C ARG A 57 -8.85 5.37 -4.04
N ASP A 58 -7.52 5.44 -4.16
CA ASP A 58 -6.61 4.66 -3.33
C ASP A 58 -6.12 5.47 -2.11
N PHE A 59 -6.40 6.78 -2.06
CA PHE A 59 -6.08 7.59 -0.90
C PHE A 59 -6.76 7.09 0.37
N ILE A 60 -6.00 7.08 1.44
CA ILE A 60 -6.47 6.78 2.79
C ILE A 60 -6.91 8.09 3.44
N VAL A 61 -8.18 8.14 3.86
CA VAL A 61 -8.68 9.22 4.73
C VAL A 61 -8.77 8.64 6.14
N THR A 62 -7.92 9.11 7.04
CA THR A 62 -7.90 8.65 8.44
C THR A 62 -9.11 9.16 9.22
N ALA A 63 -9.38 8.61 10.42
CA ALA A 63 -10.43 9.09 11.31
C ALA A 63 -10.27 10.58 11.69
N GLY A 64 -9.04 11.10 11.66
CA GLY A 64 -8.73 12.52 11.88
C GLY A 64 -8.89 13.39 10.62
N GLY A 65 -9.42 12.86 9.51
CA GLY A 65 -9.66 13.59 8.26
C GLY A 65 -8.40 13.89 7.43
N LYS A 66 -7.25 13.28 7.74
CA LYS A 66 -6.05 13.42 6.92
C LYS A 66 -6.09 12.50 5.72
N THR A 67 -5.85 13.08 4.53
CA THR A 67 -5.71 12.36 3.27
C THR A 67 -4.24 11.99 3.07
N ILE A 68 -3.97 10.69 2.90
CA ILE A 68 -2.61 10.12 2.81
C ILE A 68 -2.52 9.27 1.54
N SER A 69 -1.42 9.42 0.79
CA SER A 69 -1.09 8.55 -0.33
C SER A 69 -0.41 7.27 0.19
N PRO A 70 -1.06 6.11 0.14
CA PRO A 70 -0.45 4.87 0.58
C PRO A 70 0.71 4.44 -0.32
N SER A 71 0.65 4.70 -1.61
CA SER A 71 1.69 4.28 -2.57
C SER A 71 3.06 4.87 -2.25
N PHE A 72 3.12 6.11 -1.73
CA PHE A 72 4.37 6.71 -1.29
C PHE A 72 5.01 5.92 -0.14
N ILE A 73 4.20 5.57 0.88
CA ILE A 73 4.65 4.82 2.06
C ILE A 73 5.04 3.40 1.67
N GLU A 74 4.23 2.74 0.84
CA GLU A 74 4.48 1.39 0.33
C GLU A 74 5.79 1.32 -0.47
N ASN A 75 6.08 2.36 -1.28
CA ASN A 75 7.34 2.45 -2.01
C ASN A 75 8.55 2.60 -1.07
N LEU A 76 8.42 3.37 0.03
CA LEU A 76 9.47 3.46 1.03
C LEU A 76 9.74 2.11 1.70
N LEU A 77 8.70 1.35 2.03
CA LEU A 77 8.84 0.02 2.62
C LEU A 77 9.49 -0.96 1.64
N ARG A 78 9.08 -0.94 0.36
CA ARG A 78 9.67 -1.77 -0.71
C ARG A 78 11.10 -1.40 -1.09
N ALA A 79 11.60 -0.26 -0.65
CA ALA A 79 13.02 0.07 -0.80
C ALA A 79 13.93 -0.82 0.08
N SER A 80 13.37 -1.47 1.12
CA SER A 80 14.09 -2.46 1.91
C SER A 80 14.27 -3.76 1.12
N PRO A 81 15.48 -4.36 1.10
CA PRO A 81 15.72 -5.63 0.41
C PRO A 81 14.98 -6.82 1.04
N TYR A 82 14.46 -6.67 2.27
CA TYR A 82 13.73 -7.70 2.99
C TYR A 82 12.22 -7.70 2.72
N VAL A 83 11.73 -6.70 1.99
CA VAL A 83 10.30 -6.50 1.72
C VAL A 83 10.02 -6.72 0.23
N ALA A 84 9.30 -7.78 -0.10
CA ALA A 84 8.85 -8.05 -1.47
C ALA A 84 7.63 -7.20 -1.83
N GLU A 85 6.67 -7.05 -0.89
CA GLU A 85 5.49 -6.22 -1.06
C GLU A 85 5.01 -5.66 0.28
N ALA A 86 4.42 -4.47 0.24
CA ALA A 86 3.80 -3.84 1.39
C ALA A 86 2.48 -3.18 0.99
N VAL A 87 1.44 -3.38 1.80
CA VAL A 87 0.12 -2.79 1.59
C VAL A 87 -0.31 -2.05 2.84
N VAL A 88 -0.54 -0.74 2.70
CA VAL A 88 -0.90 0.14 3.82
C VAL A 88 -2.42 0.26 3.93
N PHE A 89 -2.92 0.16 5.15
CA PHE A 89 -4.32 0.34 5.53
C PHE A 89 -4.46 1.41 6.60
N GLY A 90 -5.66 2.01 6.71
CA GLY A 90 -5.91 3.06 7.71
C GLY A 90 -7.13 3.91 7.41
N HIS A 91 -7.90 3.58 6.35
CA HIS A 91 -9.10 4.36 6.01
C HIS A 91 -10.12 4.30 7.14
N GLY A 92 -10.54 5.47 7.64
CA GLY A 92 -11.44 5.59 8.79
C GLY A 92 -10.84 5.15 10.13
N ARG A 93 -9.53 4.83 10.19
CA ARG A 93 -8.84 4.36 11.41
C ARG A 93 -8.00 5.46 12.05
N LYS A 94 -7.59 5.24 13.31
CA LYS A 94 -6.82 6.21 14.12
C LYS A 94 -5.38 6.37 13.62
N TYR A 95 -4.80 5.31 13.03
CA TYR A 95 -3.42 5.25 12.56
C TYR A 95 -3.31 4.32 11.34
N LEU A 96 -2.15 4.34 10.70
CA LEU A 96 -1.83 3.45 9.60
C LEU A 96 -1.21 2.15 10.11
N CYS A 97 -1.57 1.06 9.46
CA CYS A 97 -0.91 -0.23 9.58
C CYS A 97 -0.49 -0.78 8.22
N ALA A 98 0.40 -1.77 8.21
CA ALA A 98 0.86 -2.43 7.00
C ALA A 98 0.75 -3.95 7.08
N VAL A 99 0.42 -4.56 5.95
CA VAL A 99 0.64 -5.99 5.73
C VAL A 99 1.84 -6.12 4.81
N VAL A 100 2.81 -6.94 5.18
CA VAL A 100 4.11 -7.05 4.53
C VAL A 100 4.33 -8.47 4.03
N GLU A 101 4.69 -8.63 2.76
CA GLU A 101 5.28 -9.84 2.21
C GLU A 101 6.80 -9.72 2.31
N ILE A 102 7.45 -10.70 2.94
CA ILE A 102 8.90 -10.74 3.00
C ILE A 102 9.49 -11.20 1.66
N ASP A 103 10.64 -10.65 1.28
CA ASP A 103 11.48 -11.25 0.25
C ASP A 103 12.11 -12.52 0.80
N TYR A 104 11.58 -13.67 0.35
CA TYR A 104 11.93 -14.95 0.93
C TYR A 104 13.42 -15.26 0.84
N ASP A 105 14.03 -15.03 -0.31
CA ASP A 105 15.43 -15.40 -0.54
C ASP A 105 16.36 -14.54 0.31
N THR A 106 16.15 -13.24 0.33
CA THR A 106 16.95 -12.30 1.12
C THR A 106 16.79 -12.52 2.63
N VAL A 107 15.55 -12.77 3.10
CA VAL A 107 15.30 -13.04 4.52
C VAL A 107 15.82 -14.41 4.92
N ALA A 108 15.78 -15.42 4.04
CA ALA A 108 16.36 -16.73 4.27
C ALA A 108 17.90 -16.65 4.38
N ASP A 109 18.55 -15.86 3.53
CA ASP A 109 20.00 -15.62 3.61
C ASP A 109 20.38 -14.89 4.92
N TRP A 110 19.58 -13.87 5.27
CA TRP A 110 19.74 -13.18 6.56
C TRP A 110 19.58 -14.14 7.75
N ALA A 111 18.60 -15.03 7.72
CA ALA A 111 18.33 -16.02 8.76
C ALA A 111 19.49 -17.02 8.90
N ARG A 112 19.97 -17.55 7.77
CA ARG A 112 21.14 -18.46 7.75
C ARG A 112 22.38 -17.81 8.34
N SER A 113 22.64 -16.55 8.02
CA SER A 113 23.81 -15.82 8.54
C SER A 113 23.78 -15.58 10.06
N ARG A 114 22.64 -15.86 10.72
CA ARG A 114 22.39 -15.65 12.15
C ARG A 114 21.95 -16.91 12.89
N ASP A 115 22.09 -18.07 12.26
CA ASP A 115 21.69 -19.35 12.80
C ASP A 115 20.19 -19.40 13.23
N VAL A 116 19.35 -18.64 12.53
CA VAL A 116 17.89 -18.66 12.74
C VAL A 116 17.31 -19.87 12.02
N ALA A 117 16.77 -20.80 12.77
CA ALA A 117 16.16 -22.02 12.22
C ALA A 117 14.79 -21.71 11.57
N TYR A 118 14.55 -22.26 10.39
CA TYR A 118 13.27 -22.22 9.69
C TYR A 118 13.12 -23.44 8.77
N THR A 119 11.88 -23.76 8.37
CA THR A 119 11.58 -24.90 7.49
C THR A 119 10.98 -24.48 6.14
N GLY A 120 10.60 -23.23 5.98
CA GLY A 120 10.01 -22.67 4.78
C GLY A 120 9.44 -21.26 5.02
N PHE A 121 8.73 -20.73 4.03
CA PHE A 121 8.21 -19.35 4.07
C PHE A 121 7.41 -19.06 5.34
N THR A 122 6.39 -19.88 5.64
CA THR A 122 5.49 -19.66 6.77
C THR A 122 6.24 -19.60 8.11
N SER A 123 7.18 -20.54 8.35
CA SER A 123 7.95 -20.57 9.60
C SER A 123 8.91 -19.38 9.69
N LEU A 124 9.44 -18.91 8.55
CA LEU A 124 10.29 -17.74 8.48
C LEU A 124 9.47 -16.47 8.76
N ALA A 125 8.31 -16.32 8.11
CA ALA A 125 7.40 -15.18 8.28
C ALA A 125 6.84 -15.07 9.72
N GLN A 126 6.71 -16.18 10.44
CA GLN A 126 6.24 -16.21 11.83
C GLN A 126 7.39 -16.15 12.87
N ASN A 127 8.63 -16.05 12.42
CA ASN A 127 9.76 -16.01 13.31
C ASN A 127 9.90 -14.63 13.98
N VAL A 128 10.02 -14.61 15.31
CA VAL A 128 10.14 -13.36 16.10
C VAL A 128 11.36 -12.52 15.72
N GLN A 129 12.45 -13.15 15.27
CA GLN A 129 13.63 -12.40 14.82
C GLN A 129 13.40 -11.75 13.47
N VAL A 130 12.63 -12.39 12.58
CA VAL A 130 12.21 -11.81 11.29
C VAL A 130 11.22 -10.68 11.53
N GLU A 131 10.29 -10.83 12.49
CA GLU A 131 9.39 -9.75 12.89
C GLU A 131 10.18 -8.50 13.35
N LYS A 132 11.21 -8.70 14.19
CA LYS A 132 12.10 -7.61 14.62
C LYS A 132 12.88 -7.00 13.47
N LEU A 133 13.33 -7.79 12.50
CA LEU A 133 13.99 -7.30 11.29
C LEU A 133 13.04 -6.38 10.51
N ILE A 134 11.82 -6.84 10.22
CA ILE A 134 10.84 -6.03 9.47
C ILE A 134 10.42 -4.80 10.26
N ARG A 135 10.28 -4.90 11.61
CA ARG A 135 10.04 -3.72 12.45
C ARG A 135 11.13 -2.67 12.27
N ALA A 136 12.38 -3.07 12.31
CA ALA A 136 13.49 -2.15 12.12
C ALA A 136 13.49 -1.47 10.73
N GLU A 137 13.07 -2.18 9.68
CA GLU A 137 12.93 -1.60 8.34
C GLU A 137 11.75 -0.60 8.27
N ILE A 138 10.63 -0.93 8.92
CA ILE A 138 9.49 0.00 9.04
C ILE A 138 9.88 1.25 9.83
N ASP A 139 10.64 1.10 10.92
CA ASP A 139 11.08 2.22 11.74
C ASP A 139 12.03 3.15 10.96
N LYS A 140 12.89 2.60 10.10
CA LYS A 140 13.72 3.39 9.17
C LYS A 140 12.85 4.20 8.20
N ALA A 141 11.85 3.57 7.57
CA ALA A 141 10.92 4.26 6.68
C ALA A 141 10.11 5.34 7.41
N ASN A 142 9.71 5.08 8.66
CA ASN A 142 8.97 6.03 9.49
C ASN A 142 9.75 7.32 9.81
N VAL A 143 11.07 7.32 9.74
CA VAL A 143 11.90 8.53 9.97
C VAL A 143 11.57 9.62 8.95
N ASP A 144 11.31 9.23 7.71
CA ASP A 144 11.02 10.16 6.60
C ASP A 144 9.53 10.52 6.48
N LEU A 145 8.68 9.98 7.37
CA LEU A 145 7.23 10.15 7.33
C LEU A 145 6.74 11.10 8.43
N ALA A 146 5.76 11.94 8.08
CA ALA A 146 5.05 12.72 9.07
C ALA A 146 4.35 11.79 10.09
N ARG A 147 4.19 12.24 11.33
CA ARG A 147 3.65 11.42 12.44
C ARG A 147 2.34 10.68 12.09
N VAL A 148 1.48 11.32 11.28
CA VAL A 148 0.18 10.76 10.87
C VAL A 148 0.30 9.73 9.74
N GLU A 149 1.43 9.70 9.05
CA GLU A 149 1.75 8.80 7.95
C GLU A 149 2.57 7.59 8.40
N GLN A 150 3.06 7.62 9.64
CA GLN A 150 3.88 6.53 10.19
C GLN A 150 3.07 5.25 10.39
N ILE A 151 3.67 4.13 10.00
CA ILE A 151 3.11 2.81 10.26
C ILE A 151 3.30 2.48 11.76
N LYS A 152 2.20 2.30 12.47
CA LYS A 152 2.20 2.00 13.91
C LYS A 152 2.18 0.52 14.20
N SER A 153 1.48 -0.25 13.39
CA SER A 153 1.40 -1.71 13.50
C SER A 153 1.59 -2.36 12.15
N PHE A 154 2.06 -3.60 12.15
CA PHE A 154 2.17 -4.40 10.93
C PHE A 154 1.98 -5.89 11.21
N ARG A 155 1.70 -6.64 10.15
CA ARG A 155 1.72 -8.11 10.15
C ARG A 155 2.44 -8.59 8.90
N ILE A 156 3.19 -9.68 9.06
CA ILE A 156 3.83 -10.36 7.94
C ILE A 156 2.84 -11.36 7.37
N LEU A 157 2.73 -11.44 6.04
CA LEU A 157 1.89 -12.43 5.37
C LEU A 157 2.40 -13.84 5.67
N PRO A 158 1.52 -14.80 5.98
CA PRO A 158 1.93 -16.17 6.28
C PRO A 158 2.36 -16.98 5.06
N LYS A 159 2.03 -16.51 3.85
CA LYS A 159 2.47 -17.07 2.56
C LYS A 159 2.80 -15.96 1.57
N ALA A 160 3.61 -16.27 0.58
CA ALA A 160 3.85 -15.38 -0.54
C ALA A 160 2.58 -15.19 -1.38
N LEU A 161 2.45 -14.02 -2.00
CA LEU A 161 1.40 -13.73 -2.97
C LEU A 161 1.76 -14.40 -4.32
N ASP A 162 0.86 -15.23 -4.83
CA ASP A 162 1.05 -15.94 -6.09
C ASP A 162 0.22 -15.28 -7.21
N PRO A 163 0.86 -14.57 -8.17
CA PRO A 163 0.13 -13.94 -9.27
C PRO A 163 -0.61 -14.90 -10.20
N GLU A 164 -0.26 -16.19 -10.20
CA GLU A 164 -0.85 -17.22 -11.05
C GLU A 164 -2.03 -17.94 -10.37
N GLU A 165 -2.15 -17.82 -9.03
CA GLU A 165 -3.26 -18.44 -8.29
C GLU A 165 -4.55 -17.61 -8.48
N GLU A 166 -5.63 -18.29 -8.89
CA GLU A 166 -6.93 -17.64 -9.06
C GLU A 166 -7.46 -17.08 -7.72
N GLY A 167 -7.93 -15.83 -7.76
CA GLY A 167 -8.44 -15.15 -6.57
C GLY A 167 -7.38 -14.50 -5.68
N GLU A 168 -6.09 -14.58 -6.05
CA GLU A 168 -5.05 -13.84 -5.36
C GLU A 168 -5.22 -12.32 -5.51
N PRO A 169 -4.90 -11.54 -4.47
CA PRO A 169 -5.09 -10.10 -4.46
C PRO A 169 -4.00 -9.34 -5.23
N VAL A 170 -3.38 -10.01 -6.19
CA VAL A 170 -2.39 -9.44 -7.12
C VAL A 170 -2.78 -9.75 -8.56
N THR A 171 -2.31 -8.92 -9.48
CA THR A 171 -2.44 -9.21 -10.92
C THR A 171 -1.27 -10.09 -11.38
N PRO A 172 -1.32 -10.70 -12.60
CA PRO A 172 -0.17 -11.39 -13.19
C PRO A 172 1.09 -10.51 -13.29
N THR A 173 0.93 -9.18 -13.34
CA THR A 173 2.03 -8.21 -13.32
C THR A 173 2.39 -7.74 -11.91
N ARG A 174 1.99 -8.48 -10.87
CA ARG A 174 2.22 -8.21 -9.44
C ARG A 174 1.67 -6.86 -8.93
N LYS A 175 0.67 -6.28 -9.60
CA LYS A 175 -0.04 -5.12 -9.04
C LYS A 175 -1.01 -5.58 -7.98
N VAL A 176 -0.88 -5.03 -6.78
CA VAL A 176 -1.78 -5.31 -5.65
C VAL A 176 -3.17 -4.73 -5.92
N LYS A 177 -4.19 -5.55 -5.67
CA LYS A 177 -5.60 -5.15 -5.63
C LYS A 177 -5.98 -4.91 -4.17
N ARG A 178 -5.80 -3.69 -3.67
CA ARG A 178 -5.95 -3.33 -2.24
C ARG A 178 -7.27 -3.82 -1.62
N LYS A 179 -8.38 -3.70 -2.34
CA LYS A 179 -9.70 -4.17 -1.87
C LYS A 179 -9.69 -5.68 -1.62
N LEU A 180 -9.20 -6.47 -2.58
CA LEU A 180 -9.09 -7.92 -2.42
C LEU A 180 -8.07 -8.32 -1.35
N MET A 181 -6.97 -7.56 -1.22
CA MET A 181 -6.01 -7.75 -0.14
C MET A 181 -6.70 -7.58 1.23
N TYR A 182 -7.48 -6.52 1.40
CA TYR A 182 -8.24 -6.31 2.63
C TYR A 182 -9.26 -7.44 2.88
N GLU A 183 -10.04 -7.83 1.86
CA GLU A 183 -11.04 -8.88 1.99
C GLU A 183 -10.42 -10.23 2.38
N ARG A 184 -9.29 -10.60 1.75
CA ARG A 184 -8.59 -11.87 2.03
C ARG A 184 -7.93 -11.90 3.40
N PHE A 185 -7.30 -10.81 3.80
CA PHE A 185 -6.55 -10.71 5.06
C PHE A 185 -7.26 -9.87 6.12
N LYS A 186 -8.59 -9.76 6.02
CA LYS A 186 -9.40 -8.95 6.92
C LYS A 186 -9.13 -9.21 8.41
N PRO A 187 -9.09 -10.48 8.91
CA PRO A 187 -8.79 -10.72 10.32
C PRO A 187 -7.41 -10.23 10.74
N LEU A 188 -6.42 -10.34 9.85
CA LEU A 188 -5.06 -9.88 10.08
C LEU A 188 -5.01 -8.34 10.19
N VAL A 189 -5.72 -7.66 9.28
CA VAL A 189 -5.78 -6.19 9.24
C VAL A 189 -6.58 -5.65 10.42
N ASP A 190 -7.77 -6.19 10.68
CA ASP A 190 -8.62 -5.72 11.78
C ASP A 190 -8.00 -5.98 13.15
N GLY A 191 -7.27 -7.08 13.32
CA GLY A 191 -6.54 -7.38 14.55
C GLY A 191 -5.40 -6.40 14.88
N MET A 192 -4.96 -5.59 13.91
CA MET A 192 -4.01 -4.50 14.17
C MET A 192 -4.66 -3.22 14.74
N TYR A 193 -5.97 -3.24 14.98
CA TYR A 193 -6.75 -2.11 15.52
C TYR A 193 -7.55 -2.49 16.75
N ASP A 194 -7.24 -3.60 17.39
CA ASP A 194 -7.90 -4.01 18.63
C ASP A 194 -7.34 -3.26 19.86
N ASP A 195 -8.05 -3.38 20.98
CA ASP A 195 -7.68 -2.68 22.23
C ASP A 195 -6.31 -3.12 22.78
N ALA A 196 -5.85 -4.32 22.46
CA ALA A 196 -4.54 -4.80 22.89
C ALA A 196 -3.43 -4.11 22.11
N GLU A 197 -3.59 -3.99 20.81
CA GLU A 197 -2.66 -3.27 19.92
C GLU A 197 -2.65 -1.77 20.24
N ASP A 198 -3.81 -1.14 20.48
CA ASP A 198 -3.91 0.26 20.88
C ASP A 198 -3.08 0.55 22.16
N ARG A 199 -3.07 -0.38 23.13
CA ARG A 199 -2.26 -0.24 24.36
C ARG A 199 -0.77 -0.38 24.10
N LEU A 200 -0.37 -1.31 23.24
CA LEU A 200 1.04 -1.49 22.85
C LEU A 200 1.59 -0.23 22.15
N ILE A 201 0.83 0.33 21.23
CA ILE A 201 1.21 1.55 20.51
C ILE A 201 1.28 2.75 21.47
N ALA A 202 0.32 2.89 22.40
CA ALA A 202 0.32 3.95 23.39
C ALA A 202 1.51 3.84 24.37
N GLY A 203 1.87 2.63 24.79
CA GLY A 203 3.03 2.37 25.64
C GLY A 203 4.37 2.69 24.96
N ALA A 204 4.50 2.39 23.68
CA ALA A 204 5.70 2.68 22.90
C ALA A 204 5.88 4.19 22.59
N ALA A 205 4.79 4.97 22.60
CA ALA A 205 4.84 6.42 22.36
C ALA A 205 5.22 7.23 23.61
N GLY A 206 5.23 6.60 24.79
CA GLY A 206 5.56 7.22 26.08
C GLY A 206 6.95 6.85 26.63
N ALA A 207 7.71 6.02 25.91
CA ALA A 207 9.09 5.63 26.25
C ALA A 207 10.08 6.34 25.34
#